data_35c1448caf38d4e530d605172cde0972
#
_entry.id   35c1448caf38d4e530d605172cde0972
#
_cell.length_a   1.000
_cell.length_b   1.000
_cell.length_c   1.000
_cell.angle_alpha   90.00
_cell.angle_beta   90.00
_cell.angle_gamma   90.00
#
_symmetry.space_group_name_H-M   'P 1'
#
loop_
_entity.id
_entity.type
_entity.pdbx_description
1 polymer ?
#
loop_
_entity_poly.entity_id
_entity_poly.type
_entity_poly.pdbx_seq_one_letter_code
_entity_poly.pdbx_strand_id
1 'polypeptide(L)'
;MTDSTNSILGSVRKLLGSEDEYFEPDLIIHINTAFATLQQLGVGPENGFSIEDDTTQWSEYTNNETILNMVKSYMVLKVKLLFDISTASSNVIETMKQECAEYEWRLNVAADTSY
;
A
#
# COMPACT_ATOMS: atom_id res chain seq x y z
N MET A 1 18.98 -11.41 -11.40
CA MET A 1 17.54 -11.68 -11.33
C MET A 1 16.87 -10.71 -10.37
N THR A 2 15.84 -10.05 -10.85
CA THR A 2 15.15 -9.08 -10.02
C THR A 2 14.35 -9.79 -8.94
N ASP A 3 14.62 -9.43 -7.69
CA ASP A 3 13.87 -9.99 -6.57
C ASP A 3 12.51 -9.30 -6.49
N SER A 4 11.44 -10.03 -6.81
CA SER A 4 10.09 -9.48 -6.81
C SER A 4 9.64 -9.04 -5.42
N THR A 5 10.31 -9.50 -4.35
CA THR A 5 9.95 -9.07 -2.99
C THR A 5 10.39 -7.65 -2.69
N ASN A 6 11.37 -7.11 -3.44
CA ASN A 6 11.80 -5.72 -3.28
C ASN A 6 11.04 -4.75 -4.17
N SER A 7 10.46 -5.23 -5.27
CA SER A 7 9.63 -4.41 -6.14
C SER A 7 8.30 -4.10 -5.47
N ILE A 8 7.91 -2.84 -5.45
CA ILE A 8 6.63 -2.44 -4.86
C ILE A 8 5.48 -3.11 -5.61
N LEU A 9 5.43 -2.96 -6.92
CA LEU A 9 4.37 -3.56 -7.73
C LEU A 9 4.38 -5.09 -7.62
N GLY A 10 5.55 -5.69 -7.75
CA GLY A 10 5.67 -7.15 -7.70
C GLY A 10 5.25 -7.73 -6.37
N SER A 11 5.65 -7.10 -5.25
CA SER A 11 5.32 -7.61 -3.94
C SER A 11 3.83 -7.43 -3.61
N VAL A 12 3.23 -6.32 -4.01
CA VAL A 12 1.79 -6.11 -3.79
C VAL A 12 0.99 -7.14 -4.57
N ARG A 13 1.34 -7.36 -5.85
CA ARG A 13 0.68 -8.36 -6.67
C ARG A 13 0.77 -9.74 -6.05
N LYS A 14 1.95 -10.12 -5.58
CA LYS A 14 2.16 -11.41 -4.93
C LYS A 14 1.33 -11.55 -3.65
N LEU A 15 1.29 -10.51 -2.84
CA LEU A 15 0.55 -10.56 -1.57
C LEU A 15 -0.97 -10.54 -1.77
N LEU A 16 -1.45 -10.04 -2.91
CA LEU A 16 -2.86 -10.13 -3.26
C LEU A 16 -3.27 -11.55 -3.63
N GLY A 17 -2.30 -12.40 -3.96
CA GLY A 17 -2.52 -13.84 -4.10
C GLY A 17 -2.99 -14.31 -5.45
N SER A 18 -3.27 -13.44 -6.40
CA SER A 18 -3.71 -13.84 -7.73
C SER A 18 -3.17 -12.87 -8.76
N GLU A 19 -2.17 -13.33 -9.50
CA GLU A 19 -1.46 -12.48 -10.45
C GLU A 19 -2.28 -12.15 -11.69
N ASP A 20 -3.23 -13.01 -12.04
CA ASP A 20 -3.98 -12.89 -13.29
C ASP A 20 -5.30 -12.13 -13.15
N GLU A 21 -5.75 -11.87 -11.92
CA GLU A 21 -7.05 -11.21 -11.67
C GLU A 21 -7.00 -9.71 -11.75
N TYR A 22 -5.84 -9.10 -11.62
CA TYR A 22 -5.72 -7.65 -11.49
C TYR A 22 -5.00 -7.07 -12.69
N PHE A 23 -5.70 -6.18 -13.39
CA PHE A 23 -5.11 -5.46 -14.52
C PHE A 23 -4.03 -4.50 -14.00
N GLU A 24 -2.84 -4.60 -14.58
CA GLU A 24 -1.68 -3.86 -14.05
C GLU A 24 -1.88 -2.35 -13.98
N PRO A 25 -2.42 -1.66 -15.02
CA PRO A 25 -2.67 -0.23 -14.89
C PRO A 25 -3.59 0.14 -13.74
N ASP A 26 -4.63 -0.66 -13.49
CA ASP A 26 -5.53 -0.42 -12.37
C ASP A 26 -4.83 -0.64 -11.03
N LEU A 27 -4.00 -1.68 -10.97
CA LEU A 27 -3.22 -1.98 -9.77
C LEU A 27 -2.28 -0.81 -9.43
N ILE A 28 -1.60 -0.26 -10.43
CA ILE A 28 -0.71 0.88 -10.24
C ILE A 28 -1.49 2.10 -9.73
N ILE A 29 -2.67 2.37 -10.29
CA ILE A 29 -3.51 3.48 -9.86
C ILE A 29 -3.88 3.32 -8.37
N HIS A 30 -4.28 2.12 -7.97
CA HIS A 30 -4.67 1.90 -6.57
C HIS A 30 -3.48 1.98 -5.63
N ILE A 31 -2.32 1.47 -6.04
CA ILE A 31 -1.09 1.60 -5.26
C ILE A 31 -0.75 3.08 -5.05
N ASN A 32 -0.82 3.88 -6.12
CA ASN A 32 -0.51 5.30 -6.03
C ASN A 32 -1.55 6.06 -5.19
N THR A 33 -2.81 5.63 -5.21
CA THR A 33 -3.84 6.18 -4.33
C THR A 33 -3.47 5.95 -2.86
N ALA A 34 -3.00 4.75 -2.54
CA ALA A 34 -2.56 4.45 -1.18
C ALA A 34 -1.35 5.30 -0.78
N PHE A 35 -0.40 5.50 -1.68
CA PHE A 35 0.74 6.38 -1.40
C PHE A 35 0.30 7.82 -1.16
N ALA A 36 -0.70 8.30 -1.91
CA ALA A 36 -1.23 9.66 -1.69
C ALA A 36 -1.83 9.79 -0.30
N THR A 37 -2.56 8.79 0.15
CA THR A 37 -3.11 8.78 1.51
C THR A 37 -1.99 8.79 2.54
N LEU A 38 -0.95 7.98 2.34
CA LEU A 38 0.19 7.93 3.25
C LEU A 38 0.92 9.26 3.34
N GLN A 39 1.04 9.97 2.21
CA GLN A 39 1.64 11.31 2.21
C GLN A 39 0.84 12.27 3.11
N GLN A 40 -0.48 12.22 3.03
CA GLN A 40 -1.34 13.05 3.87
C GLN A 40 -1.17 12.75 5.36
N LEU A 41 -0.79 11.51 5.67
CA LEU A 41 -0.54 11.10 7.05
C LEU A 41 0.87 11.45 7.54
N GLY A 42 1.69 12.02 6.68
CA GLY A 42 3.07 12.37 7.02
C GLY A 42 4.04 11.21 6.86
N VAL A 43 3.66 10.17 6.14
CA VAL A 43 4.48 8.96 5.96
C VAL A 43 5.13 8.99 4.58
N GLY A 44 6.42 8.68 4.54
CA GLY A 44 7.17 8.62 3.30
C GLY A 44 7.76 9.95 2.88
N PRO A 45 8.25 10.05 1.63
CA PRO A 45 8.88 11.27 1.13
C PRO A 45 7.95 12.47 1.19
N GLU A 46 8.50 13.61 1.58
CA GLU A 46 7.74 14.84 1.78
C GLU A 46 7.02 15.29 0.51
N ASN A 47 7.64 15.08 -0.63
CA ASN A 47 7.07 15.50 -1.91
C ASN A 47 6.15 14.45 -2.53
N GLY A 48 5.86 13.39 -1.79
CA GLY A 48 5.02 12.32 -2.28
C GLY A 48 5.80 11.20 -2.94
N PHE A 49 5.09 10.13 -3.26
CA PHE A 49 5.71 8.95 -3.86
C PHE A 49 4.69 8.27 -4.76
N SER A 50 5.17 7.76 -5.88
CA SER A 50 4.33 7.00 -6.81
C SER A 50 5.20 6.03 -7.59
N ILE A 51 4.56 5.05 -8.22
CA ILE A 51 5.24 4.10 -9.10
C ILE A 51 4.63 4.16 -10.50
N GLU A 52 5.41 3.75 -11.49
CA GLU A 52 4.96 3.66 -12.89
C GLU A 52 5.04 2.22 -13.41
N ASP A 53 5.92 1.41 -12.82
CA ASP A 53 6.17 0.04 -13.27
C ASP A 53 6.74 -0.78 -12.11
N ASP A 54 7.29 -1.95 -12.43
CA ASP A 54 7.81 -2.88 -11.43
C ASP A 54 9.28 -2.65 -11.07
N THR A 55 9.88 -1.57 -11.55
CA THR A 55 11.30 -1.29 -11.25
C THR A 55 11.51 -0.54 -9.95
N THR A 56 10.50 0.15 -9.45
CA THR A 56 10.63 0.92 -8.21
C THR A 56 10.57 0.00 -7.01
N GLN A 57 11.52 0.17 -6.09
CA GLN A 57 11.68 -0.71 -4.94
C GLN A 57 11.27 -0.01 -3.65
N TRP A 58 10.93 -0.83 -2.64
CA TRP A 58 10.53 -0.31 -1.33
C TRP A 58 11.61 0.54 -0.67
N SER A 59 12.89 0.22 -0.92
CA SER A 59 14.00 1.00 -0.35
C SER A 59 14.03 2.43 -0.87
N GLU A 60 13.42 2.69 -2.01
CA GLU A 60 13.28 4.05 -2.54
C GLU A 60 12.20 4.84 -1.79
N TYR A 61 11.27 4.13 -1.15
CA TYR A 61 10.20 4.76 -0.39
C TYR A 61 10.63 5.10 1.03
N THR A 62 11.19 4.16 1.77
CA THR A 62 11.68 4.40 3.13
C THR A 62 12.73 3.37 3.53
N ASN A 63 13.64 3.77 4.39
CA ASN A 63 14.64 2.90 5.01
C ASN A 63 14.25 2.46 6.43
N ASN A 64 13.15 3.00 6.96
CA ASN A 64 12.67 2.65 8.30
C ASN A 64 11.87 1.35 8.22
N GLU A 65 12.45 0.26 8.71
CA GLU A 65 11.82 -1.06 8.61
C GLU A 65 10.50 -1.18 9.36
N THR A 66 10.37 -0.53 10.50
CA THR A 66 9.12 -0.56 11.27
C THR A 66 7.99 0.10 10.48
N ILE A 67 8.25 1.27 9.93
CA ILE A 67 7.29 1.97 9.08
C ILE A 67 6.99 1.12 7.84
N LEU A 68 8.03 0.58 7.21
CA LEU A 68 7.90 -0.19 5.98
C LEU A 68 6.98 -1.40 6.16
N ASN A 69 7.14 -2.13 7.27
CA ASN A 69 6.30 -3.30 7.54
C ASN A 69 4.83 -2.92 7.66
N MET A 70 4.54 -1.82 8.34
CA MET A 70 3.16 -1.34 8.45
C MET A 70 2.63 -0.85 7.09
N VAL A 71 3.46 -0.17 6.32
CA VAL A 71 3.08 0.32 4.99
C VAL A 71 2.75 -0.83 4.07
N LYS A 72 3.56 -1.89 4.07
CA LYS A 72 3.30 -3.07 3.22
C LYS A 72 1.94 -3.70 3.56
N SER A 73 1.66 -3.89 4.83
CA SER A 73 0.38 -4.48 5.26
C SER A 73 -0.79 -3.57 4.90
N TYR A 74 -0.64 -2.30 5.15
CA TYR A 74 -1.66 -1.32 4.80
C TYR A 74 -1.89 -1.28 3.28
N MET A 75 -0.81 -1.27 2.51
CA MET A 75 -0.88 -1.16 1.05
C MET A 75 -1.70 -2.30 0.46
N VAL A 76 -1.41 -3.54 0.86
CA VAL A 76 -2.13 -4.71 0.35
C VAL A 76 -3.61 -4.62 0.71
N LEU A 77 -3.91 -4.26 1.95
CA LEU A 77 -5.28 -4.15 2.43
C LEU A 77 -6.05 -3.05 1.70
N LYS A 78 -5.42 -1.88 1.55
CA LYS A 78 -6.05 -0.74 0.87
C LYS A 78 -6.31 -1.03 -0.61
N VAL A 79 -5.34 -1.62 -1.30
CA VAL A 79 -5.48 -1.96 -2.71
C VAL A 79 -6.59 -2.99 -2.90
N LYS A 80 -6.62 -4.02 -2.04
CA LYS A 80 -7.66 -5.03 -2.10
C LYS A 80 -9.04 -4.41 -1.86
N LEU A 81 -9.15 -3.52 -0.89
CA LEU A 81 -10.40 -2.82 -0.63
C LEU A 81 -10.88 -2.05 -1.86
N LEU A 82 -9.97 -1.33 -2.52
CA LEU A 82 -10.31 -0.55 -3.71
C LEU A 82 -10.80 -1.44 -4.86
N PHE A 83 -10.22 -2.64 -5.00
CA PHE A 83 -10.70 -3.58 -6.02
C PHE A 83 -12.03 -4.23 -5.63
N ASP A 84 -12.23 -4.54 -4.35
CA ASP A 84 -13.37 -5.36 -3.91
C ASP A 84 -14.61 -4.54 -3.55
N ILE A 85 -14.51 -3.21 -3.52
CA ILE A 85 -15.57 -2.34 -2.99
C ILE A 85 -16.91 -2.54 -3.69
N SER A 86 -16.90 -2.95 -4.96
CA SER A 86 -18.12 -3.16 -5.73
C SER A 86 -18.60 -4.61 -5.74
N THR A 87 -17.81 -5.56 -5.21
CA THR A 87 -18.11 -6.99 -5.36
C THR A 87 -18.19 -7.74 -4.04
N ALA A 88 -17.51 -7.28 -2.99
CA ALA A 88 -17.50 -7.96 -1.71
C ALA A 88 -18.77 -7.61 -0.91
N SER A 89 -19.11 -8.45 0.07
CA SER A 89 -20.24 -8.18 0.95
C SER A 89 -19.98 -6.93 1.80
N SER A 90 -21.06 -6.28 2.24
CA SER A 90 -20.95 -5.07 3.04
C SER A 90 -20.20 -5.30 4.36
N ASN A 91 -20.35 -6.49 4.95
CA ASN A 91 -19.62 -6.81 6.19
C ASN A 91 -18.12 -6.91 5.96
N VAL A 92 -17.70 -7.54 4.84
CA VAL A 92 -16.30 -7.64 4.50
C VAL A 92 -15.72 -6.26 4.23
N ILE A 93 -16.43 -5.44 3.46
CA ILE A 93 -15.99 -4.08 3.14
C ILE A 93 -15.83 -3.25 4.42
N GLU A 94 -16.80 -3.33 5.32
CA GLU A 94 -16.75 -2.56 6.57
C GLU A 94 -15.57 -2.98 7.43
N THR A 95 -15.30 -4.29 7.53
CA THR A 95 -14.15 -4.81 8.27
C THR A 95 -12.84 -4.29 7.66
N MET A 96 -12.71 -4.34 6.35
CA MET A 96 -11.51 -3.86 5.67
C MET A 96 -11.31 -2.36 5.88
N LYS A 97 -12.40 -1.58 5.84
CA LYS A 97 -12.30 -0.14 6.11
C LYS A 97 -11.82 0.15 7.52
N GLN A 98 -12.31 -0.62 8.50
CA GLN A 98 -11.89 -0.46 9.89
C GLN A 98 -10.41 -0.80 10.06
N GLU A 99 -9.94 -1.86 9.42
CA GLU A 99 -8.53 -2.23 9.48
C GLU A 99 -7.65 -1.19 8.79
N CYS A 100 -8.07 -0.66 7.65
CA CYS A 100 -7.35 0.42 6.99
C CYS A 100 -7.26 1.65 7.89
N ALA A 101 -8.37 2.02 8.53
CA ALA A 101 -8.39 3.19 9.42
C ALA A 101 -7.44 3.00 10.60
N GLU A 102 -7.35 1.78 11.15
CA GLU A 102 -6.44 1.49 12.23
C GLU A 102 -4.97 1.64 11.81
N TYR A 103 -4.62 1.11 10.63
CA TYR A 103 -3.26 1.28 10.11
C TYR A 103 -2.95 2.74 9.83
N GLU A 104 -3.91 3.49 9.28
CA GLU A 104 -3.73 4.91 9.02
C GLU A 104 -3.45 5.68 10.30
N TRP A 105 -4.16 5.36 11.37
CA TRP A 105 -3.93 5.97 12.67
C TRP A 105 -2.54 5.63 13.21
N ARG A 106 -2.17 4.35 13.18
CA ARG A 106 -0.87 3.90 13.67
C ARG A 106 0.29 4.52 12.88
N LEU A 107 0.14 4.59 11.56
CA LEU A 107 1.17 5.18 10.70
C LEU A 107 1.29 6.68 10.95
N ASN A 108 0.18 7.36 11.13
CA ASN A 108 0.19 8.79 11.44
C ASN A 108 0.91 9.05 12.77
N VAL A 109 0.62 8.25 13.80
CA VAL A 109 1.30 8.36 15.10
C VAL A 109 2.78 8.09 14.95
N ALA A 110 3.15 7.03 14.21
CA ALA A 110 4.56 6.69 14.00
C ALA A 110 5.30 7.80 13.27
N ALA A 111 4.68 8.44 12.30
CA ALA A 111 5.28 9.55 11.57
C ALA A 111 5.52 10.76 12.50
N ASP A 112 4.56 11.05 13.38
CA ASP A 112 4.70 12.13 14.35
C ASP A 112 5.83 11.91 15.33
N THR A 113 6.08 10.66 15.70
CA THR A 113 7.10 10.34 16.73
C THR A 113 8.46 10.01 16.14
N SER A 114 8.61 10.02 14.82
CA SER A 114 9.85 9.64 14.16
C SER A 114 10.85 10.78 13.98
N TYR A 115 10.57 11.94 14.54
CA TYR A 115 11.49 13.08 14.50
C TYR A 115 12.67 12.89 15.42
#